data_1ab36b2b7366a3df54e38530fb1fc111
#
_entry.id   1ab36b2b7366a3df54e38530fb1fc111
#
_cell.length_a   1.000
_cell.length_b   1.000
_cell.length_c   1.000
_cell.angle_alpha   90.00
_cell.angle_beta   90.00
_cell.angle_gamma   90.00
#
_symmetry.space_group_name_H-M   'P 1'
#
loop_
_entity.id
_entity.type
_entity.pdbx_description
1 polymer ?
#
loop_
_entity_poly.entity_id
_entity_poly.type
_entity_poly.pdbx_seq_one_letter_code
_entity_poly.pdbx_strand_id
1 'polypeptide(L)'
;MDAQTFTRALALAAAFAVPAGSPSAQTSTASPEQPPAASATTASGSKRKASTKPKVPAKRPAATSAGDTTPRRSGALGPSSGDRHMAYRDAGSDLDSLWPPKMPAPLPGSLLPAKRIVAFYGNPLSKRMGILGEFETDDMLRKLDEEVAAWNKADPQHPVQPALHLIAIVAQGDAGRDGKYRLRMDSTVIEKVYGWAKRRNAVLFVDVQVGLSTLQQELPWLERFLKRPDVHLGIDPEFSMKDGGRPGKKIGTYDAADINYATKFLADLVDKYKLPPKVLVVHRFTRKGVTNYTSITLDPKVQIVMDMDGFGAPWLKRDSYYSYIKKEPVQFAGWKQFSKLRNDNPPTSRESILRLWPTPLYIQVQ
;
A
#
# COMPACT_ATOMS: atom_id res chain seq x y z
N MET A 1 -14.61 -3.83 -9.98
CA MET A 1 -14.73 -2.83 -8.89
C MET A 1 -15.93 -1.97 -9.20
N ASP A 2 -16.92 -1.92 -8.34
CA ASP A 2 -18.04 -1.01 -8.53
C ASP A 2 -17.68 0.44 -8.11
N ALA A 3 -18.57 1.39 -8.44
CA ALA A 3 -18.31 2.82 -8.16
C ALA A 3 -18.15 3.12 -6.66
N GLN A 4 -18.74 2.33 -5.77
CA GLN A 4 -18.60 2.53 -4.31
C GLN A 4 -17.23 2.08 -3.81
N THR A 5 -16.70 0.98 -4.33
CA THR A 5 -15.37 0.48 -4.00
C THR A 5 -14.30 1.44 -4.54
N PHE A 6 -14.51 2.00 -5.73
CA PHE A 6 -13.63 3.01 -6.31
C PHE A 6 -13.60 4.31 -5.48
N THR A 7 -14.77 4.78 -5.03
CA THR A 7 -14.87 5.99 -4.19
C THR A 7 -14.20 5.78 -2.83
N ARG A 8 -14.29 4.58 -2.24
CA ARG A 8 -13.60 4.26 -0.98
C ARG A 8 -12.09 4.17 -1.14
N ALA A 9 -11.60 3.62 -2.25
CA ALA A 9 -10.18 3.57 -2.58
C ALA A 9 -9.58 4.97 -2.71
N LEU A 10 -10.25 5.85 -3.45
CA LEU A 10 -9.84 7.25 -3.60
C LEU A 10 -9.87 8.03 -2.28
N ALA A 11 -10.84 7.77 -1.40
CA ALA A 11 -10.90 8.39 -0.08
C ALA A 11 -9.75 7.94 0.82
N LEU A 12 -9.29 6.70 0.69
CA LEU A 12 -8.13 6.18 1.43
C LEU A 12 -6.83 6.81 0.94
N ALA A 13 -6.64 6.90 -0.38
CA ALA A 13 -5.48 7.56 -1.00
C ALA A 13 -5.38 9.04 -0.58
N ALA A 14 -6.51 9.77 -0.51
CA ALA A 14 -6.53 11.16 -0.04
C ALA A 14 -6.17 11.32 1.45
N ALA A 15 -6.30 10.26 2.27
CA ALA A 15 -5.94 10.29 3.70
C ALA A 15 -4.42 10.24 3.94
N PHE A 16 -3.62 9.96 2.92
CA PHE A 16 -2.16 9.83 3.02
C PHE A 16 -1.37 11.12 2.75
N ALA A 17 -2.03 12.24 2.45
CA ALA A 17 -1.33 13.51 2.29
C ALA A 17 -0.78 14.01 3.64
N VAL A 18 0.51 14.27 3.70
CA VAL A 18 1.17 14.96 4.83
C VAL A 18 0.97 16.45 4.62
N PRO A 19 0.48 17.24 5.60
CA PRO A 19 0.48 18.69 5.48
C PRO A 19 1.93 19.19 5.39
N ALA A 20 2.20 20.03 4.39
CA ALA A 20 3.49 20.69 4.26
C ALA A 20 3.72 21.57 5.49
N GLY A 21 4.65 21.18 6.34
CA GLY A 21 5.12 22.01 7.44
C GLY A 21 5.88 23.21 6.87
N SER A 22 5.42 24.42 7.14
CA SER A 22 6.16 25.62 6.81
C SER A 22 7.49 25.68 7.58
N PRO A 23 8.63 25.95 6.95
CA PRO A 23 9.85 26.20 7.69
C PRO A 23 9.75 27.55 8.41
N SER A 24 9.86 27.54 9.73
CA SER A 24 10.02 28.73 10.56
C SER A 24 11.35 29.40 10.22
N ALA A 25 11.30 30.51 9.53
CA ALA A 25 12.41 31.43 9.47
C ALA A 25 12.43 32.26 10.78
N GLN A 26 13.38 31.99 11.64
CA GLN A 26 13.75 32.91 12.71
C GLN A 26 14.56 34.05 12.11
N THR A 27 14.06 35.27 12.18
CA THR A 27 14.88 36.48 12.26
C THR A 27 14.29 37.40 13.29
N SER A 28 15.20 37.88 14.10
CA SER A 28 15.16 38.69 15.29
C SER A 28 14.77 40.15 15.05
N THR A 29 14.17 40.75 16.09
CA THR A 29 14.21 42.12 16.63
C THR A 29 13.25 43.19 16.11
N ALA A 30 12.64 43.78 17.14
CA ALA A 30 12.13 45.12 17.37
C ALA A 30 10.64 45.40 17.23
N SER A 31 9.98 45.51 18.37
CA SER A 31 8.81 46.37 18.66
C SER A 31 9.26 47.84 18.80
N PRO A 32 8.39 48.88 18.83
CA PRO A 32 7.00 48.89 19.30
C PRO A 32 6.04 49.79 18.46
N GLU A 33 4.76 49.68 18.62
CA GLU A 33 3.81 50.75 19.02
C GLU A 33 2.35 50.45 18.58
N GLN A 34 1.47 50.59 19.54
CA GLN A 34 0.00 50.56 19.46
C GLN A 34 -0.51 51.97 19.81
N PRO A 35 -1.80 52.30 19.73
CA PRO A 35 -2.97 52.02 18.92
C PRO A 35 -3.59 53.32 18.35
N PRO A 36 -4.87 53.56 18.00
CA PRO A 36 -6.10 53.11 18.64
C PRO A 36 -7.31 52.75 17.75
N ALA A 37 -8.34 52.29 18.43
CA ALA A 37 -9.66 51.88 18.00
C ALA A 37 -10.63 53.03 17.59
N ALA A 38 -11.71 52.65 16.86
CA ALA A 38 -13.07 53.11 17.00
C ALA A 38 -13.97 52.34 16.01
N SER A 39 -14.91 51.63 16.44
CA SER A 39 -16.30 51.90 16.84
C SER A 39 -17.32 51.87 15.72
N ALA A 40 -18.20 50.90 15.84
CA ALA A 40 -19.68 50.98 15.88
C ALA A 40 -20.41 51.24 14.52
N THR A 41 -21.44 50.62 14.20
CA THR A 41 -22.75 50.31 14.68
C THR A 41 -23.71 49.93 13.57
N THR A 42 -24.58 49.07 13.83
CA THR A 42 -26.04 48.90 13.72
C THR A 42 -26.55 48.34 12.40
N ALA A 43 -27.22 47.28 12.44
CA ALA A 43 -28.52 46.80 12.92
C ALA A 43 -29.59 46.61 11.82
N SER A 44 -30.36 45.57 12.02
CA SER A 44 -31.77 45.41 11.57
C SER A 44 -31.97 44.88 10.16
N GLY A 45 -32.74 43.85 9.91
CA GLY A 45 -33.89 43.24 10.52
C GLY A 45 -34.54 42.25 9.59
N SER A 46 -34.97 41.18 10.21
CA SER A 46 -36.24 40.46 10.02
C SER A 46 -36.85 40.23 8.64
N LYS A 47 -37.09 38.96 8.27
CA LYS A 47 -38.46 38.38 8.27
C LYS A 47 -38.48 36.91 7.84
N ARG A 48 -39.12 36.14 8.68
CA ARG A 48 -39.64 34.76 8.46
C ARG A 48 -40.60 34.72 7.28
N LYS A 49 -40.58 33.62 6.55
CA LYS A 49 -41.84 32.96 6.11
C LYS A 49 -41.63 31.46 6.01
N ALA A 50 -42.59 30.79 6.60
CA ALA A 50 -42.73 29.33 6.73
C ALA A 50 -43.58 28.78 5.56
N SER A 51 -43.67 27.43 5.58
CA SER A 51 -44.73 26.63 4.89
C SER A 51 -44.31 26.22 3.45
N THR A 52 -44.42 24.96 3.03
CA THR A 52 -45.39 23.91 3.29
C THR A 52 -44.85 22.57 2.75
N LYS A 53 -45.17 21.48 3.44
CA LYS A 53 -45.10 20.11 2.89
C LYS A 53 -46.22 19.87 1.87
N PRO A 54 -46.08 19.01 0.90
CA PRO A 54 -47.17 18.19 0.44
C PRO A 54 -46.91 16.68 0.56
N LYS A 55 -47.86 16.10 1.15
CA LYS A 55 -48.54 14.82 1.13
C LYS A 55 -48.12 13.77 0.09
N VAL A 56 -48.01 12.55 0.66
CA VAL A 56 -48.03 11.23 0.01
C VAL A 56 -49.40 10.97 -0.57
N PRO A 57 -49.55 10.28 -1.69
CA PRO A 57 -50.71 9.46 -1.96
C PRO A 57 -50.36 7.96 -1.95
N ALA A 58 -51.41 7.23 -1.53
CA ALA A 58 -51.40 5.82 -1.18
C ALA A 58 -51.77 4.88 -2.34
N LYS A 59 -51.29 3.62 -2.17
CA LYS A 59 -51.93 2.32 -2.52
C LYS A 59 -52.48 2.04 -3.92
N ARG A 60 -51.81 1.00 -4.50
CA ARG A 60 -52.24 -0.34 -5.01
C ARG A 60 -53.47 -0.47 -5.91
N PRO A 61 -53.46 -1.54 -6.76
CA PRO A 61 -53.78 -2.89 -6.28
C PRO A 61 -52.89 -4.03 -6.84
N ALA A 62 -53.00 -5.17 -6.15
CA ALA A 62 -52.38 -6.45 -6.43
C ALA A 62 -52.99 -7.13 -7.68
N ALA A 63 -52.16 -7.79 -8.44
CA ALA A 63 -52.57 -8.82 -9.39
C ALA A 63 -52.01 -10.16 -8.90
N THR A 64 -52.94 -11.05 -8.61
CA THR A 64 -52.70 -12.48 -8.40
C THR A 64 -52.34 -13.14 -9.72
N SER A 65 -51.24 -13.84 -9.80
CA SER A 65 -51.03 -14.85 -10.82
C SER A 65 -50.57 -16.15 -10.20
N ALA A 66 -51.10 -17.20 -10.75
CA ALA A 66 -51.17 -18.57 -10.32
C ALA A 66 -49.81 -19.24 -10.09
N GLY A 67 -49.84 -20.28 -9.22
CA GLY A 67 -48.70 -21.05 -8.79
C GLY A 67 -47.96 -21.77 -9.90
N ASP A 68 -46.67 -21.67 -9.80
CA ASP A 68 -45.72 -22.62 -10.38
C ASP A 68 -45.22 -23.52 -9.25
N THR A 69 -45.70 -24.74 -9.18
CA THR A 69 -45.27 -25.80 -8.26
C THR A 69 -44.08 -26.55 -8.87
N THR A 70 -42.95 -25.91 -9.00
CA THR A 70 -41.68 -26.63 -9.15
C THR A 70 -41.10 -26.91 -7.76
N PRO A 71 -40.70 -28.18 -7.44
CA PRO A 71 -40.14 -28.48 -6.15
C PRO A 71 -38.82 -27.70 -6.02
N ARG A 72 -38.79 -26.74 -5.10
CA ARG A 72 -37.53 -26.16 -4.63
C ARG A 72 -36.63 -27.31 -4.15
N ARG A 73 -35.64 -27.68 -4.94
CA ARG A 73 -34.49 -28.40 -4.42
C ARG A 73 -34.02 -27.64 -3.20
N SER A 74 -34.06 -28.30 -2.05
CA SER A 74 -33.34 -27.89 -0.86
C SER A 74 -31.87 -27.80 -1.27
N GLY A 75 -31.44 -26.64 -1.70
CA GLY A 75 -30.07 -26.38 -1.97
C GLY A 75 -29.36 -26.52 -0.63
N ALA A 76 -28.53 -27.56 -0.51
CA ALA A 76 -27.48 -27.57 0.49
C ALA A 76 -26.84 -26.17 0.45
N LEU A 77 -26.74 -25.53 1.61
CA LEU A 77 -26.01 -24.27 1.74
C LEU A 77 -24.64 -24.54 1.14
N GLY A 78 -24.39 -23.98 -0.05
CA GLY A 78 -23.08 -24.07 -0.67
C GLY A 78 -22.05 -23.49 0.30
N PRO A 79 -20.78 -23.86 0.19
CA PRO A 79 -19.73 -23.40 1.07
C PRO A 79 -19.81 -21.88 1.21
N SER A 80 -19.57 -21.38 2.41
CA SER A 80 -19.60 -19.94 2.69
C SER A 80 -18.73 -19.20 1.66
N SER A 81 -19.01 -17.92 1.42
CA SER A 81 -18.20 -17.13 0.47
C SER A 81 -16.70 -17.19 0.79
N GLY A 82 -16.34 -17.35 2.09
CA GLY A 82 -14.99 -17.59 2.54
C GLY A 82 -14.40 -18.89 2.00
N ASP A 83 -15.17 -19.96 1.99
CA ASP A 83 -14.69 -21.28 1.57
C ASP A 83 -14.50 -21.37 0.04
N ARG A 84 -15.36 -20.69 -0.74
CA ARG A 84 -15.20 -20.65 -2.20
C ARG A 84 -13.90 -20.00 -2.64
N HIS A 85 -13.43 -18.99 -1.91
CA HIS A 85 -12.17 -18.31 -2.21
C HIS A 85 -10.93 -19.02 -1.68
N MET A 86 -11.10 -20.03 -0.83
CA MET A 86 -10.00 -20.93 -0.41
C MET A 86 -9.67 -21.98 -1.47
N ALA A 87 -10.57 -22.23 -2.42
CA ALA A 87 -10.42 -23.25 -3.47
C ALA A 87 -9.39 -22.86 -4.57
N TYR A 88 -8.74 -21.72 -4.48
CA TYR A 88 -7.68 -21.32 -5.44
C TYR A 88 -6.40 -22.14 -5.35
N ARG A 89 -6.33 -23.03 -4.35
CA ARG A 89 -5.28 -24.02 -4.20
C ARG A 89 -5.70 -25.40 -4.71
N ASP A 90 -6.80 -25.50 -5.44
CA ASP A 90 -7.26 -26.76 -5.97
C ASP A 90 -6.17 -27.40 -6.82
N ALA A 91 -5.75 -28.58 -6.39
CA ALA A 91 -4.82 -29.40 -7.14
C ALA A 91 -5.36 -29.65 -8.54
N GLY A 92 -4.63 -29.21 -9.57
CA GLY A 92 -5.02 -29.36 -10.97
C GLY A 92 -5.54 -28.09 -11.64
N SER A 93 -5.47 -26.91 -11.00
CA SER A 93 -5.66 -25.65 -11.71
C SER A 93 -4.47 -25.42 -12.64
N ASP A 94 -4.72 -25.21 -13.95
CA ASP A 94 -3.69 -24.87 -14.94
C ASP A 94 -2.80 -23.68 -14.52
N LEU A 95 -3.33 -22.83 -13.63
CA LEU A 95 -2.61 -21.69 -13.08
C LEU A 95 -1.56 -22.06 -12.03
N ASP A 96 -1.61 -23.27 -11.45
CA ASP A 96 -0.60 -23.71 -10.49
C ASP A 96 0.73 -23.99 -11.17
N SER A 97 0.70 -24.37 -12.46
CA SER A 97 1.88 -24.57 -13.31
C SER A 97 2.62 -23.26 -13.61
N LEU A 98 1.99 -22.11 -13.41
CA LEU A 98 2.63 -20.79 -13.58
C LEU A 98 3.61 -20.46 -12.45
N TRP A 99 3.54 -21.17 -11.32
CA TRP A 99 4.35 -20.91 -10.16
C TRP A 99 5.19 -22.14 -9.72
N PRO A 100 6.47 -21.96 -9.38
CA PRO A 100 7.22 -20.69 -9.51
C PRO A 100 7.47 -20.36 -10.99
N PRO A 101 7.50 -19.06 -11.35
CA PRO A 101 7.90 -18.68 -12.70
C PRO A 101 9.39 -19.00 -12.92
N LYS A 102 9.82 -19.07 -14.19
CA LYS A 102 11.24 -19.19 -14.50
C LYS A 102 11.98 -17.95 -14.00
N MET A 103 12.85 -18.12 -13.01
CA MET A 103 13.60 -17.02 -12.39
C MET A 103 15.06 -17.39 -12.16
N PRO A 104 15.96 -16.38 -12.02
CA PRO A 104 17.36 -16.61 -11.67
C PRO A 104 17.49 -17.31 -10.30
N ALA A 105 18.51 -18.14 -10.16
CA ALA A 105 18.86 -18.68 -8.85
C ALA A 105 19.27 -17.55 -7.88
N PRO A 106 18.88 -17.65 -6.59
CA PRO A 106 19.27 -16.67 -5.60
C PRO A 106 20.79 -16.58 -5.46
N LEU A 107 21.33 -15.36 -5.49
CA LEU A 107 22.75 -15.12 -5.21
C LEU A 107 23.02 -15.14 -3.69
N PRO A 108 24.28 -15.35 -3.26
CA PRO A 108 24.66 -15.24 -1.87
C PRO A 108 24.21 -13.91 -1.24
N GLY A 109 23.61 -13.97 -0.05
CA GLY A 109 23.04 -12.79 0.63
C GLY A 109 21.62 -12.43 0.23
N SER A 110 20.99 -13.15 -0.70
CA SER A 110 19.56 -13.02 -1.01
C SER A 110 18.69 -13.30 0.21
N LEU A 111 17.64 -12.52 0.41
CA LEU A 111 16.67 -12.76 1.50
C LEU A 111 15.63 -13.82 1.09
N LEU A 112 15.13 -13.75 -0.12
CA LEU A 112 14.12 -14.65 -0.66
C LEU A 112 14.75 -15.76 -1.51
N PRO A 113 14.18 -16.95 -1.55
CA PRO A 113 12.98 -17.41 -0.84
C PRO A 113 13.26 -17.93 0.58
N ALA A 114 14.52 -17.92 1.06
CA ALA A 114 14.93 -18.56 2.29
C ALA A 114 14.27 -17.97 3.55
N LYS A 115 13.82 -16.71 3.47
CA LYS A 115 13.17 -16.01 4.58
C LYS A 115 11.81 -15.47 4.15
N ARG A 116 10.94 -15.19 5.12
CA ARG A 116 9.77 -14.32 4.96
C ARG A 116 10.10 -12.94 5.49
N ILE A 117 9.81 -11.90 4.71
CA ILE A 117 9.96 -10.52 5.16
C ILE A 117 8.63 -10.09 5.78
N VAL A 118 8.68 -9.56 7.01
CA VAL A 118 7.51 -8.94 7.67
C VAL A 118 7.83 -7.49 7.94
N ALA A 119 7.11 -6.59 7.27
CA ALA A 119 7.40 -5.17 7.22
C ALA A 119 6.30 -4.35 7.88
N PHE A 120 6.67 -3.44 8.79
CA PHE A 120 5.78 -2.39 9.27
C PHE A 120 5.90 -1.17 8.37
N TYR A 121 4.75 -0.74 7.82
CA TYR A 121 4.66 0.30 6.80
C TYR A 121 4.18 1.63 7.38
N GLY A 122 4.62 2.73 6.78
CA GLY A 122 4.06 4.04 7.07
C GLY A 122 5.06 5.19 7.00
N ASN A 123 4.69 6.29 7.68
CA ASN A 123 5.55 7.47 7.80
C ASN A 123 5.47 8.04 9.22
N PRO A 124 6.60 8.25 9.92
CA PRO A 124 6.61 8.69 11.32
C PRO A 124 6.02 10.10 11.54
N LEU A 125 5.86 10.88 10.48
CA LEU A 125 5.27 12.21 10.57
C LEU A 125 3.73 12.20 10.48
N SER A 126 3.10 11.02 10.32
CA SER A 126 1.65 10.94 10.18
C SER A 126 1.07 9.70 10.85
N LYS A 127 0.26 9.91 11.88
CA LYS A 127 -0.51 8.84 12.57
C LYS A 127 -1.53 8.13 11.67
N ARG A 128 -1.80 8.66 10.47
CA ARG A 128 -2.78 8.10 9.54
C ARG A 128 -2.15 7.31 8.39
N MET A 129 -0.83 7.37 8.24
CA MET A 129 -0.11 6.75 7.13
C MET A 129 0.46 5.37 7.47
N GLY A 130 0.03 4.76 8.56
CA GLY A 130 0.45 3.42 8.97
C GLY A 130 1.24 3.39 10.26
N ILE A 131 1.68 2.18 10.61
CA ILE A 131 2.19 1.84 11.95
C ILE A 131 3.41 2.67 12.34
N LEU A 132 4.29 3.03 11.38
CA LEU A 132 5.51 3.81 11.69
C LEU A 132 5.25 5.19 12.32
N GLY A 133 4.05 5.73 12.14
CA GLY A 133 3.66 7.02 12.75
C GLY A 133 2.52 6.89 13.75
N GLU A 134 1.89 5.72 13.85
CA GLU A 134 0.73 5.51 14.71
C GLU A 134 1.10 5.37 16.18
N PHE A 135 2.21 4.67 16.45
CA PHE A 135 2.68 4.36 17.81
C PHE A 135 3.98 5.10 18.11
N GLU A 136 4.26 5.28 19.39
CA GLU A 136 5.58 5.68 19.84
C GLU A 136 6.62 4.60 19.46
N THR A 137 7.86 5.01 19.28
CA THR A 137 8.90 4.16 18.69
C THR A 137 9.08 2.81 19.38
N ASP A 138 9.11 2.80 20.71
CA ASP A 138 9.37 1.58 21.48
C ASP A 138 8.17 0.62 21.43
N ASP A 139 6.96 1.15 21.44
CA ASP A 139 5.73 0.37 21.27
C ASP A 139 5.64 -0.20 19.83
N MET A 140 5.97 0.60 18.83
CA MET A 140 6.01 0.14 17.45
C MET A 140 6.99 -1.02 17.28
N LEU A 141 8.21 -0.90 17.83
CA LEU A 141 9.23 -1.95 17.74
C LEU A 141 8.84 -3.20 18.53
N ARG A 142 8.21 -3.06 19.69
CA ARG A 142 7.67 -4.21 20.45
C ARG A 142 6.59 -4.95 19.67
N LYS A 143 5.67 -4.22 19.03
CA LYS A 143 4.65 -4.81 18.14
C LYS A 143 5.28 -5.52 16.94
N LEU A 144 6.37 -5.00 16.38
CA LEU A 144 7.11 -5.68 15.33
C LEU A 144 7.69 -7.00 15.84
N ASP A 145 8.27 -7.02 17.04
CA ASP A 145 8.81 -8.24 17.65
C ASP A 145 7.70 -9.30 17.87
N GLU A 146 6.51 -8.87 18.31
CA GLU A 146 5.32 -9.73 18.47
C GLU A 146 4.85 -10.31 17.13
N GLU A 147 4.80 -9.49 16.09
CA GLU A 147 4.40 -9.93 14.75
C GLU A 147 5.40 -10.92 14.15
N VAL A 148 6.71 -10.65 14.30
CA VAL A 148 7.80 -11.54 13.89
C VAL A 148 7.68 -12.90 14.60
N ALA A 149 7.45 -12.90 15.92
CA ALA A 149 7.29 -14.14 16.70
C ALA A 149 6.06 -14.94 16.23
N ALA A 150 4.95 -14.25 15.95
CA ALA A 150 3.73 -14.90 15.50
C ALA A 150 3.88 -15.53 14.10
N TRP A 151 4.60 -14.88 13.17
CA TRP A 151 4.88 -15.43 11.85
C TRP A 151 5.89 -16.60 11.91
N ASN A 152 6.94 -16.51 12.73
CA ASN A 152 7.86 -17.62 12.95
C ASN A 152 7.16 -18.85 13.54
N LYS A 153 6.16 -18.63 14.41
CA LYS A 153 5.34 -19.72 14.95
C LYS A 153 4.41 -20.33 13.88
N ALA A 154 3.83 -19.48 13.02
CA ALA A 154 2.89 -19.94 11.99
C ALA A 154 3.59 -20.68 10.84
N ASP A 155 4.82 -20.30 10.49
CA ASP A 155 5.63 -20.94 9.46
C ASP A 155 7.11 -20.98 9.83
N PRO A 156 7.53 -22.02 10.56
CA PRO A 156 8.93 -22.18 10.96
C PRO A 156 9.90 -22.45 9.80
N GLN A 157 9.39 -22.82 8.62
CA GLN A 157 10.24 -23.14 7.45
C GLN A 157 10.83 -21.90 6.79
N HIS A 158 10.18 -20.73 6.99
CA HIS A 158 10.65 -19.45 6.45
C HIS A 158 10.91 -18.49 7.60
N PRO A 159 12.11 -18.52 8.22
CA PRO A 159 12.45 -17.59 9.29
C PRO A 159 12.20 -16.15 8.90
N VAL A 160 11.62 -15.37 9.81
CA VAL A 160 11.22 -13.99 9.51
C VAL A 160 12.42 -13.06 9.51
N GLN A 161 12.57 -12.29 8.44
CA GLN A 161 13.37 -11.08 8.39
C GLN A 161 12.47 -9.90 8.74
N PRO A 162 12.64 -9.25 9.91
CA PRO A 162 11.90 -8.03 10.23
C PRO A 162 12.28 -6.89 9.28
N ALA A 163 11.31 -6.03 9.01
CA ALA A 163 11.52 -4.87 8.17
C ALA A 163 10.71 -3.65 8.64
N LEU A 164 11.24 -2.46 8.38
CA LEU A 164 10.48 -1.22 8.38
C LEU A 164 10.36 -0.74 6.93
N HIS A 165 9.18 -0.26 6.54
CA HIS A 165 8.90 0.19 5.18
C HIS A 165 8.41 1.65 5.23
N LEU A 166 9.34 2.56 5.05
CA LEU A 166 9.13 4.01 5.14
C LEU A 166 8.67 4.59 3.81
N ILE A 167 7.57 5.30 3.79
CA ILE A 167 7.23 6.13 2.63
C ILE A 167 8.17 7.34 2.62
N ALA A 168 9.28 7.21 1.88
CA ALA A 168 10.34 8.20 1.83
C ALA A 168 10.06 9.33 0.83
N ILE A 169 9.26 9.05 -0.20
CA ILE A 169 8.72 10.05 -1.13
C ILE A 169 7.22 9.86 -1.14
N VAL A 170 6.51 10.87 -0.66
CA VAL A 170 5.07 10.81 -0.36
C VAL A 170 4.29 11.59 -1.38
N ALA A 171 3.32 10.97 -2.05
CA ALA A 171 2.38 11.67 -2.93
C ALA A 171 1.54 12.67 -2.13
N GLN A 172 1.29 13.84 -2.71
CA GLN A 172 0.60 14.95 -2.07
C GLN A 172 -0.65 15.37 -2.85
N GLY A 173 -1.66 15.89 -2.14
CA GLY A 173 -2.80 16.57 -2.75
C GLY A 173 -2.45 17.93 -3.34
N ASP A 174 -1.35 18.55 -2.87
CA ASP A 174 -0.83 19.83 -3.33
C ASP A 174 0.28 19.65 -4.36
N ALA A 175 0.37 20.63 -5.27
CA ALA A 175 1.36 20.62 -6.34
C ALA A 175 2.81 20.66 -5.82
N GLY A 176 3.01 21.25 -4.64
CA GLY A 176 4.34 21.55 -4.11
C GLY A 176 5.03 22.68 -4.91
N ARG A 177 6.28 22.98 -4.56
CA ARG A 177 7.05 24.06 -5.19
C ARG A 177 7.38 23.78 -6.67
N ASP A 178 7.50 22.52 -7.04
CA ASP A 178 7.91 22.08 -8.38
C ASP A 178 6.75 21.49 -9.21
N GLY A 179 5.52 21.60 -8.72
CA GLY A 179 4.34 21.10 -9.40
C GLY A 179 4.21 19.58 -9.49
N LYS A 180 5.05 18.82 -8.75
CA LYS A 180 5.12 17.36 -8.90
C LYS A 180 4.18 16.55 -8.02
N TYR A 181 3.40 17.21 -7.15
CA TYR A 181 2.46 16.53 -6.25
C TYR A 181 3.09 15.41 -5.42
N ARG A 182 4.33 15.64 -4.97
CA ARG A 182 5.03 14.73 -4.06
C ARG A 182 5.96 15.52 -3.14
N LEU A 183 6.26 14.93 -1.99
CA LEU A 183 7.18 15.47 -1.00
C LEU A 183 8.26 14.43 -0.69
N ARG A 184 9.52 14.78 -0.91
CA ARG A 184 10.67 13.99 -0.43
C ARG A 184 10.82 14.24 1.07
N MET A 185 10.85 13.16 1.86
CA MET A 185 11.11 13.28 3.29
C MET A 185 12.53 13.81 3.53
N ASP A 186 12.67 14.62 4.57
CA ASP A 186 14.00 15.03 4.98
C ASP A 186 14.88 13.82 5.28
N SER A 187 16.18 13.92 5.01
CA SER A 187 17.14 12.84 5.26
C SER A 187 17.14 12.38 6.70
N THR A 188 16.95 13.31 7.64
CA THR A 188 16.90 13.01 9.07
C THR A 188 15.76 12.07 9.44
N VAL A 189 14.62 12.15 8.72
CA VAL A 189 13.50 11.21 8.90
C VAL A 189 13.91 9.81 8.46
N ILE A 190 14.56 9.69 7.30
CA ILE A 190 15.02 8.39 6.78
C ILE A 190 16.09 7.79 7.71
N GLU A 191 17.06 8.61 8.17
CA GLU A 191 18.09 8.17 9.12
C GLU A 191 17.48 7.76 10.46
N LYS A 192 16.48 8.48 10.95
CA LYS A 192 15.76 8.13 12.17
C LYS A 192 15.14 6.74 12.07
N VAL A 193 14.39 6.47 10.98
CA VAL A 193 13.76 5.17 10.77
C VAL A 193 14.78 4.07 10.52
N TYR A 194 15.89 4.37 9.83
CA TYR A 194 17.00 3.45 9.69
C TYR A 194 17.62 3.09 11.08
N GLY A 195 17.78 4.06 11.96
CA GLY A 195 18.20 3.81 13.34
C GLY A 195 17.24 2.90 14.10
N TRP A 196 15.92 3.03 13.88
CA TRP A 196 14.93 2.12 14.45
C TRP A 196 15.08 0.69 13.90
N ALA A 197 15.26 0.55 12.59
CA ALA A 197 15.48 -0.75 11.96
C ALA A 197 16.72 -1.47 12.54
N LYS A 198 17.81 -0.74 12.72
CA LYS A 198 19.06 -1.29 13.32
C LYS A 198 18.85 -1.84 14.73
N ARG A 199 17.94 -1.28 15.52
CA ARG A 199 17.61 -1.76 16.88
C ARG A 199 17.01 -3.18 16.88
N ARG A 200 16.56 -3.69 15.74
CA ARG A 200 15.90 -5.00 15.59
C ARG A 200 16.53 -5.89 14.51
N ASN A 201 17.74 -5.56 14.04
CA ASN A 201 18.33 -6.22 12.87
C ASN A 201 17.36 -6.30 11.69
N ALA A 202 16.47 -5.30 11.61
CA ALA A 202 15.50 -5.18 10.54
C ALA A 202 16.14 -4.52 9.31
N VAL A 203 15.66 -4.90 8.13
CA VAL A 203 15.98 -4.16 6.89
C VAL A 203 15.04 -2.97 6.76
N LEU A 204 15.49 -1.94 6.03
CA LEU A 204 14.67 -0.77 5.72
C LEU A 204 14.27 -0.82 4.24
N PHE A 205 13.00 -0.63 3.96
CA PHE A 205 12.53 -0.24 2.63
C PHE A 205 12.29 1.26 2.60
N VAL A 206 12.77 1.91 1.53
CA VAL A 206 12.42 3.30 1.21
C VAL A 206 11.44 3.27 0.05
N ASP A 207 10.22 3.74 0.30
CA ASP A 207 9.12 3.67 -0.65
C ASP A 207 8.93 4.97 -1.41
N VAL A 208 8.49 4.86 -2.68
CA VAL A 208 8.43 5.96 -3.62
C VAL A 208 7.07 6.10 -4.25
N GLN A 209 6.39 7.19 -3.93
CA GLN A 209 5.15 7.65 -4.54
C GLN A 209 5.45 8.89 -5.38
N VAL A 210 5.64 8.72 -6.67
CA VAL A 210 6.25 9.75 -7.54
C VAL A 210 5.36 10.97 -7.83
N GLY A 211 4.03 10.87 -7.67
CA GLY A 211 3.12 11.93 -8.12
C GLY A 211 3.24 12.18 -9.62
N LEU A 212 3.46 13.43 -10.02
CA LEU A 212 3.77 13.84 -11.41
C LEU A 212 5.27 13.80 -11.72
N SER A 213 6.11 13.27 -10.81
CA SER A 213 7.51 12.96 -11.08
C SER A 213 7.65 11.58 -11.73
N THR A 214 8.86 11.07 -11.85
CA THR A 214 9.17 9.74 -12.40
C THR A 214 10.20 9.02 -11.53
N LEU A 215 10.31 7.70 -11.68
CA LEU A 215 11.36 6.94 -11.00
C LEU A 215 12.77 7.42 -11.41
N GLN A 216 12.95 7.85 -12.66
CA GLN A 216 14.20 8.38 -13.17
C GLN A 216 14.64 9.68 -12.43
N GLN A 217 13.66 10.47 -11.99
CA GLN A 217 13.92 11.71 -11.25
C GLN A 217 14.08 11.48 -9.75
N GLU A 218 13.43 10.44 -9.20
CA GLU A 218 13.38 10.23 -7.75
C GLU A 218 14.46 9.26 -7.23
N LEU A 219 14.75 8.17 -7.94
CA LEU A 219 15.68 7.13 -7.45
C LEU A 219 17.11 7.63 -7.25
N PRO A 220 17.70 8.51 -8.11
CA PRO A 220 19.06 9.02 -7.88
C PRO A 220 19.21 9.74 -6.54
N TRP A 221 18.16 10.40 -6.07
CA TRP A 221 18.19 11.04 -4.75
C TRP A 221 18.27 10.03 -3.59
N LEU A 222 17.72 8.81 -3.78
CA LEU A 222 17.74 7.74 -2.79
C LEU A 222 19.04 6.91 -2.80
N GLU A 223 19.92 7.06 -3.79
CA GLU A 223 21.14 6.28 -3.91
C GLU A 223 21.97 6.28 -2.61
N ARG A 224 22.09 7.43 -1.95
CA ARG A 224 22.84 7.57 -0.68
C ARG A 224 22.34 6.69 0.46
N PHE A 225 21.08 6.24 0.41
CA PHE A 225 20.50 5.29 1.35
C PHE A 225 20.56 3.86 0.78
N LEU A 226 20.20 3.68 -0.49
CA LEU A 226 20.15 2.39 -1.17
C LEU A 226 21.53 1.73 -1.34
N LYS A 227 22.64 2.49 -1.23
CA LYS A 227 24.00 1.94 -1.19
C LYS A 227 24.33 1.16 0.09
N ARG A 228 23.44 1.13 1.09
CA ARG A 228 23.57 0.32 2.31
C ARG A 228 23.05 -1.10 2.05
N PRO A 229 23.72 -2.14 2.57
CA PRO A 229 23.37 -3.53 2.26
C PRO A 229 21.94 -3.91 2.73
N ASP A 230 21.46 -3.29 3.79
CA ASP A 230 20.19 -3.54 4.45
C ASP A 230 19.08 -2.51 4.13
N VAL A 231 19.28 -1.70 3.08
CA VAL A 231 18.27 -0.77 2.59
C VAL A 231 17.81 -1.20 1.20
N HIS A 232 16.52 -1.38 1.04
CA HIS A 232 15.82 -1.88 -0.13
C HIS A 232 14.82 -0.86 -0.67
N LEU A 233 14.13 -1.13 -1.76
CA LEU A 233 13.25 -0.20 -2.46
C LEU A 233 11.81 -0.70 -2.52
N GLY A 234 10.86 0.20 -2.24
CA GLY A 234 9.46 0.07 -2.62
C GLY A 234 9.10 1.09 -3.70
N ILE A 235 8.22 0.71 -4.62
CA ILE A 235 7.64 1.61 -5.62
C ILE A 235 6.13 1.42 -5.65
N ASP A 236 5.40 2.55 -5.71
CA ASP A 236 3.94 2.54 -5.59
C ASP A 236 3.27 3.05 -6.87
N PRO A 237 2.85 2.13 -7.76
CA PRO A 237 2.16 2.47 -9.01
C PRO A 237 0.89 3.29 -8.81
N GLU A 238 0.18 3.12 -7.68
CA GLU A 238 -1.08 3.84 -7.41
C GLU A 238 -0.91 5.35 -7.52
N PHE A 239 0.26 5.85 -7.13
CA PHE A 239 0.59 7.26 -7.12
C PHE A 239 1.45 7.72 -8.31
N SER A 240 1.57 6.93 -9.37
CA SER A 240 2.25 7.33 -10.60
C SER A 240 1.29 8.06 -11.54
N MET A 241 1.34 9.37 -11.53
CA MET A 241 0.44 10.24 -12.29
C MET A 241 0.99 10.61 -13.67
N LYS A 242 1.73 9.70 -14.34
CA LYS A 242 2.39 9.99 -15.63
C LYS A 242 1.44 10.42 -16.74
N ASP A 243 0.17 9.99 -16.67
CA ASP A 243 -0.87 10.41 -17.63
C ASP A 243 -1.66 11.65 -17.13
N GLY A 244 -1.08 12.40 -16.19
CA GLY A 244 -1.73 13.55 -15.55
C GLY A 244 -2.75 13.16 -14.46
N GLY A 245 -3.23 14.17 -13.76
CA GLY A 245 -4.17 14.02 -12.64
C GLY A 245 -3.51 14.31 -11.30
N ARG A 246 -4.27 14.12 -10.23
CA ARG A 246 -3.80 14.33 -8.86
C ARG A 246 -3.77 13.03 -8.09
N PRO A 247 -2.73 12.78 -7.29
CA PRO A 247 -2.72 11.68 -6.33
C PRO A 247 -4.00 11.70 -5.46
N GLY A 248 -4.57 10.52 -5.21
CA GLY A 248 -5.83 10.38 -4.47
C GLY A 248 -7.11 10.74 -5.22
N LYS A 249 -7.02 11.22 -6.46
CA LYS A 249 -8.17 11.46 -7.36
C LYS A 249 -8.20 10.51 -8.54
N LYS A 250 -7.07 9.92 -8.85
CA LYS A 250 -6.88 8.92 -9.90
C LYS A 250 -5.94 7.85 -9.37
N ILE A 251 -6.16 6.61 -9.74
CA ILE A 251 -5.22 5.51 -9.50
C ILE A 251 -4.24 5.49 -10.66
N GLY A 252 -2.96 5.52 -10.33
CA GLY A 252 -1.86 5.50 -11.27
C GLY A 252 -1.48 4.10 -11.75
N THR A 253 -0.41 4.03 -12.54
CA THR A 253 0.09 2.78 -13.10
C THR A 253 1.59 2.88 -13.38
N TYR A 254 2.30 1.74 -13.27
CA TYR A 254 3.61 1.53 -13.87
C TYR A 254 3.50 0.52 -15.01
N ASP A 255 4.28 0.77 -16.04
CA ASP A 255 4.54 -0.22 -17.08
C ASP A 255 5.74 -1.09 -16.69
N ALA A 256 5.90 -2.25 -17.34
CA ALA A 256 7.09 -3.07 -17.16
C ALA A 256 8.39 -2.28 -17.34
N ALA A 257 8.41 -1.28 -18.23
CA ALA A 257 9.57 -0.42 -18.44
C ALA A 257 9.94 0.41 -17.19
N ASP A 258 8.96 0.88 -16.41
CA ASP A 258 9.20 1.59 -15.16
C ASP A 258 9.84 0.65 -14.12
N ILE A 259 9.33 -0.59 -14.01
CA ILE A 259 9.84 -1.61 -13.09
C ILE A 259 11.24 -2.05 -13.52
N ASN A 260 11.48 -2.24 -14.82
CA ASN A 260 12.78 -2.60 -15.38
C ASN A 260 13.82 -1.49 -15.12
N TYR A 261 13.42 -0.21 -15.17
CA TYR A 261 14.29 0.88 -14.79
C TYR A 261 14.70 0.79 -13.32
N ALA A 262 13.73 0.58 -12.40
CA ALA A 262 14.03 0.43 -10.97
C ALA A 262 14.92 -0.78 -10.70
N THR A 263 14.65 -1.91 -11.37
CA THR A 263 15.45 -3.13 -11.29
C THR A 263 16.89 -2.87 -11.73
N LYS A 264 17.07 -2.26 -12.90
CA LYS A 264 18.40 -1.92 -13.41
C LYS A 264 19.14 -0.96 -12.47
N PHE A 265 18.46 0.08 -11.97
CA PHE A 265 19.04 1.03 -11.04
C PHE A 265 19.58 0.32 -9.79
N LEU A 266 18.81 -0.59 -9.19
CA LEU A 266 19.25 -1.37 -8.03
C LEU A 266 20.40 -2.33 -8.38
N ALA A 267 20.34 -3.00 -9.53
CA ALA A 267 21.41 -3.90 -9.99
C ALA A 267 22.73 -3.14 -10.20
N ASP A 268 22.68 -1.95 -10.78
CA ASP A 268 23.86 -1.07 -10.94
C ASP A 268 24.43 -0.67 -9.57
N LEU A 269 23.60 -0.43 -8.56
CA LEU A 269 24.07 -0.15 -7.18
C LEU A 269 24.72 -1.37 -6.55
N VAL A 270 24.16 -2.57 -6.75
CA VAL A 270 24.76 -3.82 -6.26
C VAL A 270 26.17 -3.98 -6.82
N ASP A 271 26.35 -3.78 -8.12
CA ASP A 271 27.68 -3.86 -8.76
C ASP A 271 28.63 -2.77 -8.27
N LYS A 272 28.14 -1.52 -8.24
CA LYS A 272 28.95 -0.34 -7.87
C LYS A 272 29.48 -0.41 -6.46
N TYR A 273 28.67 -0.87 -5.51
CA TYR A 273 28.99 -0.87 -4.09
C TYR A 273 29.28 -2.27 -3.51
N LYS A 274 29.30 -3.31 -4.38
CA LYS A 274 29.51 -4.72 -3.97
C LYS A 274 28.53 -5.17 -2.89
N LEU A 275 27.25 -4.89 -3.11
CA LEU A 275 26.18 -5.17 -2.16
C LEU A 275 25.64 -6.60 -2.32
N PRO A 276 24.98 -7.15 -1.28
CA PRO A 276 24.09 -8.28 -1.47
C PRO A 276 22.91 -7.89 -2.37
N PRO A 277 22.20 -8.87 -2.94
CA PRO A 277 21.02 -8.61 -3.75
C PRO A 277 19.99 -7.73 -3.04
N LYS A 278 19.36 -6.85 -3.80
CA LYS A 278 18.31 -5.96 -3.32
C LYS A 278 16.93 -6.59 -3.46
N VAL A 279 15.99 -6.16 -2.61
CA VAL A 279 14.58 -6.46 -2.80
C VAL A 279 13.89 -5.22 -3.35
N LEU A 280 13.07 -5.41 -4.39
CA LEU A 280 12.20 -4.40 -4.98
C LEU A 280 10.74 -4.81 -4.71
N VAL A 281 10.05 -4.07 -3.87
CA VAL A 281 8.61 -4.25 -3.66
C VAL A 281 7.85 -3.36 -4.63
N VAL A 282 6.93 -3.96 -5.40
CA VAL A 282 6.02 -3.26 -6.29
C VAL A 282 4.62 -3.38 -5.72
N HIS A 283 4.07 -2.28 -5.21
CA HIS A 283 2.71 -2.23 -4.68
C HIS A 283 1.71 -2.40 -5.81
N ARG A 284 0.86 -3.40 -5.72
CA ARG A 284 -0.14 -3.66 -6.73
C ARG A 284 -1.54 -3.58 -6.16
N PHE A 285 -2.08 -2.35 -6.14
CA PHE A 285 -3.40 -2.06 -5.60
C PHE A 285 -4.53 -2.55 -6.51
N THR A 286 -4.34 -2.45 -7.84
CA THR A 286 -5.28 -2.94 -8.84
C THR A 286 -4.56 -3.75 -9.90
N ARG A 287 -5.33 -4.55 -10.67
CA ARG A 287 -4.75 -5.28 -11.80
C ARG A 287 -4.04 -4.35 -12.79
N LYS A 288 -4.64 -3.18 -13.09
CA LYS A 288 -4.07 -2.19 -14.00
C LYS A 288 -2.95 -1.34 -13.37
N GLY A 289 -2.66 -1.52 -12.08
CA GLY A 289 -1.52 -0.87 -11.44
C GLY A 289 -0.18 -1.23 -12.08
N VAL A 290 -0.10 -2.44 -12.67
CA VAL A 290 1.05 -2.88 -13.48
C VAL A 290 0.57 -3.33 -14.84
N THR A 291 1.17 -2.80 -15.90
CA THR A 291 0.91 -3.19 -17.29
C THR A 291 2.10 -3.93 -17.90
N ASN A 292 1.85 -4.77 -18.90
CA ASN A 292 2.88 -5.53 -19.62
C ASN A 292 3.78 -6.38 -18.71
N TYR A 293 3.22 -6.99 -17.65
CA TYR A 293 3.99 -7.73 -16.63
C TYR A 293 4.91 -8.80 -17.22
N THR A 294 4.55 -9.41 -18.36
CA THR A 294 5.37 -10.40 -19.06
C THR A 294 6.67 -9.83 -19.66
N SER A 295 6.77 -8.51 -19.75
CA SER A 295 7.95 -7.79 -20.22
C SER A 295 8.86 -7.32 -19.07
N ILE A 296 8.54 -7.69 -17.83
CA ILE A 296 9.42 -7.43 -16.68
C ILE A 296 10.63 -8.35 -16.78
N THR A 297 11.81 -7.75 -16.75
CA THR A 297 13.09 -8.46 -16.82
C THR A 297 13.60 -8.72 -15.40
N LEU A 298 13.88 -9.99 -15.10
CA LEU A 298 14.47 -10.39 -13.82
C LEU A 298 15.99 -10.30 -13.89
N ASP A 299 16.59 -9.74 -12.83
CA ASP A 299 18.04 -9.68 -12.63
C ASP A 299 18.39 -10.44 -11.34
N PRO A 300 19.41 -11.33 -11.32
CA PRO A 300 19.76 -12.11 -10.13
C PRO A 300 20.17 -11.24 -8.92
N LYS A 301 20.54 -9.98 -9.15
CA LYS A 301 20.91 -9.00 -8.11
C LYS A 301 19.69 -8.30 -7.50
N VAL A 302 18.46 -8.50 -8.04
CA VAL A 302 17.25 -7.85 -7.57
C VAL A 302 16.11 -8.85 -7.47
N GLN A 303 15.55 -8.97 -6.28
CA GLN A 303 14.43 -9.84 -5.97
C GLN A 303 13.14 -9.03 -6.02
N ILE A 304 12.30 -9.25 -7.03
CA ILE A 304 11.05 -8.49 -7.23
C ILE A 304 9.91 -9.16 -6.46
N VAL A 305 9.24 -8.40 -5.64
CA VAL A 305 8.01 -8.79 -4.94
C VAL A 305 6.83 -8.03 -5.55
N MET A 306 5.84 -8.76 -6.06
CA MET A 306 4.53 -8.19 -6.39
C MET A 306 3.65 -8.23 -5.15
N ASP A 307 3.46 -7.09 -4.51
CA ASP A 307 2.69 -6.97 -3.28
C ASP A 307 1.21 -6.68 -3.57
N MET A 308 0.31 -7.61 -3.19
CA MET A 308 -1.12 -7.37 -3.27
C MET A 308 -1.52 -6.34 -2.22
N ASP A 309 -1.71 -5.09 -2.64
CA ASP A 309 -1.88 -3.90 -1.81
C ASP A 309 -3.36 -3.53 -1.55
N GLY A 310 -4.29 -4.41 -1.88
CA GLY A 310 -5.72 -4.19 -1.69
C GLY A 310 -6.15 -4.30 -0.23
N PHE A 311 -7.25 -3.63 0.09
CA PHE A 311 -7.93 -3.70 1.39
C PHE A 311 -9.34 -4.25 1.24
N GLY A 312 -9.96 -4.62 2.37
CA GLY A 312 -11.35 -5.09 2.42
C GLY A 312 -11.49 -6.45 3.09
N ALA A 313 -12.66 -7.06 2.92
CA ALA A 313 -12.95 -8.38 3.45
C ALA A 313 -11.97 -9.44 2.91
N PRO A 314 -11.64 -10.49 3.67
CA PRO A 314 -10.68 -11.52 3.27
C PRO A 314 -10.96 -12.14 1.89
N TRP A 315 -12.24 -12.37 1.55
CA TRP A 315 -12.61 -12.92 0.26
C TRP A 315 -12.26 -11.99 -0.90
N LEU A 316 -12.50 -10.67 -0.75
CA LEU A 316 -12.20 -9.66 -1.77
C LEU A 316 -10.68 -9.55 -2.01
N LYS A 317 -9.90 -9.58 -0.93
CA LYS A 317 -8.43 -9.56 -1.02
C LYS A 317 -7.91 -10.83 -1.69
N ARG A 318 -8.47 -12.00 -1.39
CA ARG A 318 -8.11 -13.25 -2.08
C ARG A 318 -8.46 -13.23 -3.56
N ASP A 319 -9.61 -12.67 -3.95
CA ASP A 319 -9.96 -12.47 -5.35
C ASP A 319 -8.96 -11.56 -6.07
N SER A 320 -8.55 -10.48 -5.42
CA SER A 320 -7.51 -9.58 -5.92
C SER A 320 -6.19 -10.32 -6.08
N TYR A 321 -5.76 -11.06 -5.06
CA TYR A 321 -4.53 -11.86 -5.10
C TYR A 321 -4.55 -12.89 -6.25
N TYR A 322 -5.66 -13.62 -6.40
CA TYR A 322 -5.86 -14.54 -7.50
C TYR A 322 -5.79 -13.84 -8.86
N SER A 323 -6.48 -12.70 -9.00
CA SER A 323 -6.67 -12.02 -10.28
C SER A 323 -5.39 -11.44 -10.87
N TYR A 324 -4.45 -10.97 -10.05
CA TYR A 324 -3.27 -10.28 -10.55
C TYR A 324 -1.94 -10.60 -9.84
N ILE A 325 -1.95 -11.48 -8.83
CA ILE A 325 -0.71 -12.10 -8.34
C ILE A 325 -0.58 -13.52 -8.92
N LYS A 326 -1.57 -14.40 -8.65
CA LYS A 326 -1.50 -15.79 -9.13
C LYS A 326 -1.50 -15.90 -10.65
N LYS A 327 -2.39 -15.16 -11.33
CA LYS A 327 -2.54 -15.20 -12.79
C LYS A 327 -1.45 -14.46 -13.56
N GLU A 328 -0.75 -13.55 -12.93
CA GLU A 328 0.26 -12.70 -13.55
C GLU A 328 1.59 -12.83 -12.80
N PRO A 329 2.25 -14.01 -12.89
CA PRO A 329 3.46 -14.31 -12.14
C PRO A 329 4.63 -13.44 -12.61
N VAL A 330 5.44 -12.95 -11.64
CA VAL A 330 6.69 -12.24 -11.92
C VAL A 330 7.87 -12.92 -11.24
N GLN A 331 7.99 -12.85 -9.90
CA GLN A 331 9.06 -13.54 -9.20
C GLN A 331 8.60 -14.00 -7.80
N PHE A 332 8.34 -13.07 -6.86
CA PHE A 332 7.84 -13.37 -5.53
C PHE A 332 6.52 -12.64 -5.29
N ALA A 333 5.72 -13.19 -4.39
CA ALA A 333 4.44 -12.61 -4.02
C ALA A 333 4.50 -11.95 -2.64
N GLY A 334 3.75 -10.85 -2.49
CA GLY A 334 3.53 -10.15 -1.25
C GLY A 334 2.04 -10.03 -0.91
N TRP A 335 1.77 -9.74 0.36
CA TRP A 335 0.44 -9.51 0.91
C TRP A 335 0.47 -8.34 1.87
N LYS A 336 -0.33 -7.32 1.61
CA LYS A 336 -0.56 -6.23 2.55
C LYS A 336 -1.70 -6.56 3.49
N GLN A 337 -1.49 -6.33 4.76
CA GLN A 337 -2.45 -6.50 5.84
C GLN A 337 -2.69 -5.15 6.53
N PHE A 338 -3.96 -4.76 6.67
CA PHE A 338 -4.30 -3.57 7.44
C PHE A 338 -4.65 -3.97 8.86
N SER A 339 -4.07 -3.28 9.84
CA SER A 339 -4.33 -3.50 11.28
C SER A 339 -5.67 -2.93 11.72
N LYS A 340 -6.19 -1.94 10.99
CA LYS A 340 -7.44 -1.24 11.35
C LYS A 340 -8.64 -1.92 10.72
N LEU A 341 -9.61 -2.33 11.55
CA LEU A 341 -10.84 -3.02 11.13
C LEU A 341 -11.67 -2.26 10.09
N ARG A 342 -11.50 -0.96 9.97
CA ARG A 342 -12.16 -0.18 8.92
C ARG A 342 -11.68 -0.51 7.51
N ASN A 343 -10.45 -1.03 7.40
CA ASN A 343 -9.80 -1.37 6.13
C ASN A 343 -9.98 -2.86 5.85
N ASP A 344 -9.45 -3.71 6.74
CA ASP A 344 -9.60 -5.16 6.68
C ASP A 344 -10.55 -5.63 7.80
N ASN A 345 -11.75 -6.09 7.46
CA ASN A 345 -12.73 -6.51 8.45
C ASN A 345 -13.39 -7.84 8.05
N PRO A 346 -13.06 -8.93 8.75
CA PRO A 346 -11.94 -9.05 9.68
C PRO A 346 -10.59 -9.05 8.95
N PRO A 347 -9.46 -8.83 9.64
CA PRO A 347 -8.14 -9.08 9.09
C PRO A 347 -8.00 -10.54 8.68
N THR A 348 -7.28 -10.80 7.58
CA THR A 348 -7.03 -12.18 7.13
C THR A 348 -6.07 -12.88 8.10
N SER A 349 -6.41 -14.07 8.58
CA SER A 349 -5.52 -14.81 9.49
C SER A 349 -4.24 -15.27 8.80
N ARG A 350 -3.16 -15.45 9.56
CA ARG A 350 -1.86 -15.95 9.04
C ARG A 350 -2.01 -17.30 8.36
N GLU A 351 -2.80 -18.21 8.95
CA GLU A 351 -3.09 -19.52 8.38
C GLU A 351 -3.80 -19.42 7.02
N SER A 352 -4.71 -18.44 6.87
CA SER A 352 -5.38 -18.18 5.60
C SER A 352 -4.43 -17.60 4.55
N ILE A 353 -3.50 -16.73 4.96
CA ILE A 353 -2.47 -16.18 4.08
C ILE A 353 -1.50 -17.28 3.65
N LEU A 354 -1.10 -18.18 4.56
CA LEU A 354 -0.20 -19.31 4.27
C LEU A 354 -0.82 -20.34 3.31
N ARG A 355 -2.15 -20.36 3.18
CA ARG A 355 -2.86 -21.23 2.21
C ARG A 355 -2.95 -20.60 0.81
N LEU A 356 -2.56 -19.36 0.63
CA LEU A 356 -2.51 -18.75 -0.70
C LEU A 356 -1.45 -19.43 -1.56
N TRP A 357 -1.71 -19.51 -2.87
CA TRP A 357 -0.75 -19.96 -3.83
C TRP A 357 -0.57 -18.92 -4.95
N PRO A 358 0.69 -18.45 -5.21
CA PRO A 358 1.89 -18.74 -4.41
C PRO A 358 1.78 -18.24 -2.97
N THR A 359 2.47 -18.88 -2.04
CA THR A 359 2.47 -18.38 -0.66
C THR A 359 3.28 -17.09 -0.57
N PRO A 360 2.73 -16.00 -0.01
CA PRO A 360 3.46 -14.73 0.10
C PRO A 360 4.71 -14.84 0.97
N LEU A 361 5.83 -14.35 0.47
CA LEU A 361 7.09 -14.25 1.21
C LEU A 361 7.39 -12.84 1.70
N TYR A 362 6.57 -11.87 1.36
CA TYR A 362 6.58 -10.51 1.87
C TYR A 362 5.20 -10.20 2.47
N ILE A 363 5.20 -9.78 3.72
CA ILE A 363 3.99 -9.39 4.44
C ILE A 363 4.17 -7.93 4.89
N GLN A 364 3.32 -7.06 4.40
CA GLN A 364 3.30 -5.65 4.81
C GLN A 364 2.14 -5.40 5.77
N VAL A 365 2.41 -4.83 6.93
CA VAL A 365 1.40 -4.45 7.92
C VAL A 365 1.32 -2.94 8.03
N GLN A 366 0.09 -2.42 7.79
CA GLN A 366 -0.20 -0.98 7.82
C GLN A 366 -1.30 -0.64 8.82
#